data_00602dd3fc1f46fe33d557fbe2891440
#
_entry.id   00602dd3fc1f46fe33d557fbe2891440
#
_cell.length_a   1.000
_cell.length_b   1.000
_cell.length_c   1.000
_cell.angle_alpha   90.00
_cell.angle_beta   90.00
_cell.angle_gamma   90.00
#
_symmetry.space_group_name_H-M   'P 1'
#
loop_
_entity.id
_entity.type
_entity.pdbx_description
1 polymer ?
#
loop_
_entity_poly.entity_id
_entity_poly.type
_entity_poly.pdbx_seq_one_letter_code
_entity_poly.pdbx_strand_id
1 'polypeptide(L)'
;RSSRQLGVPSPARAGGTEVGLGRGDRESGSTTEEAGEPGRVGTIQESEGGMKVRTHRCGELTKASVGQTVVLNGWVQRRRDHGMVMFIDLRDRTGITQVVFNAERNAAVHQGAHVLRSESVVSVTGQVMARPDESKNPHLPTGEVEVFVDAVEILNESKTPPFVIEDDAEVTESIRLKYRYLDLRRPKMQRLLSLRHDIMQAVRGFLNAERFLEVETPILTKSTPEGARDYLVPSRVNPGQFYELPQSPQLFKQVLMVSGVDRY
;
A
#
# COMPACT_ATOMS: atom_id res chain seq x y z
N ARG A 1 53.91 38.90 -1.79
CA ARG A 1 54.75 38.10 -0.91
C ARG A 1 54.01 36.86 -0.47
N SER A 2 54.52 35.71 -0.98
CA SER A 2 54.45 34.36 -0.50
C SER A 2 53.08 33.67 -0.42
N SER A 3 52.73 33.02 -1.50
CA SER A 3 51.73 31.95 -1.61
C SER A 3 52.25 30.69 -0.89
N ARG A 4 51.51 30.14 0.08
CA ARG A 4 51.70 28.78 0.54
C ARG A 4 50.55 27.93 0.01
N GLN A 5 50.87 27.07 -0.95
CA GLN A 5 50.07 25.96 -1.36
C GLN A 5 50.08 24.91 -0.26
N LEU A 6 48.88 24.54 0.22
CA LEU A 6 48.69 23.36 1.08
C LEU A 6 48.28 22.18 0.19
N GLY A 7 49.18 21.21 0.10
CA GLY A 7 48.95 19.95 -0.63
C GLY A 7 47.92 19.07 0.05
N VAL A 8 47.06 18.51 -0.76
CA VAL A 8 46.06 17.48 -0.39
C VAL A 8 46.72 16.11 -0.56
N PRO A 9 46.73 15.24 0.48
CA PRO A 9 47.21 13.88 0.30
C PRO A 9 46.13 13.00 -0.36
N SER A 10 46.58 12.21 -1.34
CA SER A 10 45.82 11.16 -2.04
C SER A 10 45.60 9.95 -1.14
N PRO A 11 44.43 9.27 -1.17
CA PRO A 11 44.19 8.09 -0.37
C PRO A 11 44.87 6.84 -0.98
N ALA A 12 45.58 6.09 -0.12
CA ALA A 12 46.23 4.82 -0.42
C ALA A 12 45.16 3.72 -0.67
N ARG A 13 45.46 2.89 -1.69
CA ARG A 13 44.76 1.62 -2.00
C ARG A 13 45.01 0.61 -0.89
N ALA A 14 43.97 0.08 -0.28
CA ALA A 14 44.02 -1.08 0.58
C ALA A 14 43.77 -2.36 -0.26
N GLY A 15 44.66 -3.35 -0.12
CA GLY A 15 44.66 -4.61 -0.85
C GLY A 15 43.55 -5.55 -0.40
N GLY A 16 43.07 -6.34 -1.35
CA GLY A 16 42.10 -7.40 -1.11
C GLY A 16 42.75 -8.63 -0.43
N THR A 17 42.02 -9.20 0.48
CA THR A 17 42.22 -10.55 1.01
C THR A 17 41.05 -11.42 0.59
N GLU A 18 41.32 -12.36 -0.32
CA GLU A 18 40.40 -13.44 -0.68
C GLU A 18 40.32 -14.43 0.49
N VAL A 19 39.09 -14.70 0.94
CA VAL A 19 38.79 -15.79 1.87
C VAL A 19 38.14 -16.92 1.08
N GLY A 20 38.88 -18.04 0.95
CA GLY A 20 38.45 -19.27 0.31
C GLY A 20 37.34 -19.95 1.10
N LEU A 21 36.27 -20.34 0.40
CA LEU A 21 35.20 -21.20 0.88
C LEU A 21 35.57 -22.66 0.69
N GLY A 22 35.87 -23.36 1.82
CA GLY A 22 36.05 -24.81 1.86
C GLY A 22 34.71 -25.54 1.70
N ARG A 23 34.67 -26.45 0.72
CA ARG A 23 33.64 -27.49 0.58
C ARG A 23 33.83 -28.51 1.70
N GLY A 24 32.75 -28.76 2.44
CA GLY A 24 32.65 -29.90 3.38
C GLY A 24 31.48 -30.76 2.95
N ASP A 25 31.81 -31.88 2.31
CA ASP A 25 30.89 -33.00 2.08
C ASP A 25 30.55 -33.66 3.41
N ARG A 26 29.28 -33.88 3.67
CA ARG A 26 28.80 -34.88 4.64
C ARG A 26 27.62 -35.64 4.06
N GLU A 27 27.90 -36.91 3.84
CA GLU A 27 26.94 -37.94 3.48
C GLU A 27 26.02 -38.33 4.63
N SER A 28 24.84 -38.78 4.20
CA SER A 28 24.00 -39.89 4.66
C SER A 28 23.30 -39.84 6.03
N GLY A 29 22.02 -40.10 5.95
CA GLY A 29 21.19 -40.53 7.05
C GLY A 29 19.70 -40.52 6.65
N SER A 30 19.30 -41.57 5.92
CA SER A 30 17.88 -41.85 5.63
C SER A 30 17.16 -42.32 6.88
N THR A 31 16.08 -41.64 7.26
CA THR A 31 14.95 -42.24 7.98
C THR A 31 13.67 -41.69 7.43
N THR A 32 12.99 -42.54 6.69
CA THR A 32 11.60 -42.36 6.21
C THR A 32 10.67 -42.43 7.40
N GLU A 33 10.02 -41.31 7.74
CA GLU A 33 8.75 -41.29 8.44
C GLU A 33 7.68 -40.79 7.48
N GLU A 34 6.80 -41.69 7.09
CA GLU A 34 5.56 -41.37 6.36
C GLU A 34 4.64 -40.54 7.25
N ALA A 35 4.62 -39.22 7.00
CA ALA A 35 3.57 -38.36 7.50
C ALA A 35 2.55 -38.16 6.39
N GLY A 36 1.29 -38.62 6.67
CA GLY A 36 0.18 -38.61 5.73
C GLY A 36 -0.05 -37.24 5.08
N GLU A 37 -0.24 -37.25 3.79
CA GLU A 37 -0.64 -36.09 2.99
C GLU A 37 -1.97 -35.53 3.47
N PRO A 38 -2.09 -34.23 3.80
CA PRO A 38 -3.39 -33.59 3.92
C PRO A 38 -4.01 -33.47 2.52
N GLY A 39 -5.24 -33.98 2.38
CA GLY A 39 -5.97 -34.08 1.14
C GLY A 39 -5.86 -32.81 0.28
N ARG A 40 -5.46 -32.98 -0.96
CA ARG A 40 -5.52 -31.97 -2.02
C ARG A 40 -6.97 -31.56 -2.22
N VAL A 41 -7.34 -30.42 -1.69
CA VAL A 41 -8.54 -29.69 -2.04
C VAL A 41 -8.39 -29.22 -3.50
N GLY A 42 -9.43 -29.44 -4.29
CA GLY A 42 -9.50 -29.31 -5.73
C GLY A 42 -8.73 -28.12 -6.33
N THR A 43 -8.12 -28.42 -7.45
CA THR A 43 -7.23 -27.59 -8.24
C THR A 43 -7.79 -26.19 -8.51
N ILE A 44 -7.40 -25.22 -7.71
CA ILE A 44 -7.38 -23.82 -8.16
C ILE A 44 -6.35 -23.83 -9.30
N GLN A 45 -6.75 -23.48 -10.51
CA GLN A 45 -5.82 -23.37 -11.63
C GLN A 45 -4.73 -22.37 -11.22
N GLU A 46 -3.55 -22.87 -10.90
CA GLU A 46 -2.33 -22.08 -10.92
C GLU A 46 -2.16 -21.61 -12.35
N SER A 47 -2.48 -20.35 -12.60
CA SER A 47 -2.22 -19.73 -13.90
C SER A 47 -0.70 -19.69 -14.11
N GLU A 48 -0.19 -20.41 -15.08
CA GLU A 48 1.10 -20.11 -15.69
C GLU A 48 1.06 -18.66 -16.21
N GLY A 49 1.73 -17.76 -15.52
CA GLY A 49 1.87 -16.36 -15.95
C GLY A 49 1.23 -15.37 -14.99
N GLY A 50 2.04 -14.56 -14.37
CA GLY A 50 1.88 -13.43 -13.49
C GLY A 50 0.46 -12.92 -13.14
N MET A 51 0.33 -12.31 -11.96
CA MET A 51 -0.89 -11.69 -11.46
C MET A 51 -1.67 -10.95 -12.54
N LYS A 52 -2.94 -11.31 -12.75
CA LYS A 52 -3.81 -10.63 -13.73
C LYS A 52 -3.93 -9.15 -13.39
N VAL A 53 -3.64 -8.29 -14.36
CA VAL A 53 -3.80 -6.85 -14.19
C VAL A 53 -5.29 -6.52 -14.11
N ARG A 54 -5.70 -5.80 -13.09
CA ARG A 54 -7.09 -5.35 -12.96
C ARG A 54 -7.49 -4.47 -14.12
N THR A 55 -8.72 -4.65 -14.62
CA THR A 55 -9.32 -3.81 -15.66
C THR A 55 -10.04 -2.59 -15.08
N HIS A 56 -10.68 -2.77 -13.91
CA HIS A 56 -11.45 -1.74 -13.20
C HIS A 56 -11.12 -1.75 -11.71
N ARG A 57 -11.46 -0.66 -11.02
CA ARG A 57 -11.41 -0.59 -9.56
C ARG A 57 -12.79 -0.91 -8.97
N CYS A 58 -12.80 -1.33 -7.70
CA CYS A 58 -14.03 -1.76 -7.04
C CYS A 58 -15.10 -0.67 -6.89
N GLY A 59 -14.73 0.61 -6.90
CA GLY A 59 -15.70 1.71 -6.82
C GLY A 59 -16.14 2.30 -8.17
N GLU A 60 -15.67 1.78 -9.30
CA GLU A 60 -15.86 2.39 -10.61
C GLU A 60 -17.00 1.76 -11.44
N LEU A 61 -17.49 0.58 -11.05
CA LEU A 61 -18.50 -0.13 -11.81
C LEU A 61 -19.88 0.56 -11.72
N THR A 62 -20.49 0.72 -12.88
CA THR A 62 -21.82 1.35 -13.02
C THR A 62 -22.70 0.52 -13.95
N LYS A 63 -23.95 0.95 -14.17
CA LYS A 63 -24.83 0.34 -15.17
C LYS A 63 -24.22 0.28 -16.58
N ALA A 64 -23.36 1.23 -16.93
CA ALA A 64 -22.66 1.23 -18.23
C ALA A 64 -21.65 0.08 -18.36
N SER A 65 -21.26 -0.53 -17.26
CA SER A 65 -20.35 -1.69 -17.23
C SER A 65 -21.06 -3.04 -17.40
N VAL A 66 -22.39 -3.07 -17.39
CA VAL A 66 -23.18 -4.30 -17.50
C VAL A 66 -22.85 -5.04 -18.79
N GLY A 67 -22.64 -6.36 -18.68
CA GLY A 67 -22.24 -7.24 -19.78
C GLY A 67 -20.73 -7.34 -20.01
N GLN A 68 -19.93 -6.44 -19.42
CA GLN A 68 -18.47 -6.50 -19.54
C GLN A 68 -17.89 -7.60 -18.65
N THR A 69 -16.83 -8.25 -19.11
CA THR A 69 -15.97 -9.10 -18.29
C THR A 69 -14.89 -8.23 -17.67
N VAL A 70 -14.79 -8.27 -16.34
CA VAL A 70 -13.85 -7.44 -15.57
C VAL A 70 -12.91 -8.28 -14.71
N VAL A 71 -11.72 -7.72 -14.45
CA VAL A 71 -10.79 -8.22 -13.44
C VAL A 71 -10.71 -7.19 -12.32
N LEU A 72 -11.07 -7.60 -11.10
CA LEU A 72 -11.02 -6.79 -9.89
C LEU A 72 -10.02 -7.37 -8.91
N ASN A 73 -9.15 -6.54 -8.34
CA ASN A 73 -8.22 -6.92 -7.28
C ASN A 73 -8.55 -6.13 -6.02
N GLY A 74 -8.72 -6.83 -4.89
CA GLY A 74 -9.13 -6.16 -3.66
C GLY A 74 -9.05 -7.04 -2.43
N TRP A 75 -9.51 -6.47 -1.32
CA TRP A 75 -9.67 -7.16 -0.05
C TRP A 75 -11.10 -7.62 0.14
N VAL A 76 -11.27 -8.84 0.66
CA VAL A 76 -12.56 -9.36 1.12
C VAL A 76 -12.96 -8.58 2.37
N GLN A 77 -13.95 -7.70 2.28
CA GLN A 77 -14.46 -6.95 3.43
C GLN A 77 -15.49 -7.76 4.22
N ARG A 78 -16.51 -8.26 3.56
CA ARG A 78 -17.60 -9.03 4.16
C ARG A 78 -17.93 -10.22 3.29
N ARG A 79 -18.20 -11.37 3.92
CA ARG A 79 -18.70 -12.58 3.27
C ARG A 79 -20.07 -12.94 3.84
N ARG A 80 -21.01 -13.26 2.98
CA ARG A 80 -22.36 -13.76 3.31
C ARG A 80 -22.60 -15.01 2.52
N ASP A 81 -22.82 -16.11 3.21
CA ASP A 81 -23.02 -17.43 2.64
C ASP A 81 -24.50 -17.80 2.73
N HIS A 82 -25.13 -18.07 1.60
CA HIS A 82 -26.53 -18.49 1.48
C HIS A 82 -26.63 -19.89 0.83
N GLY A 83 -25.65 -20.74 1.09
CA GLY A 83 -25.59 -22.10 0.56
C GLY A 83 -25.13 -22.15 -0.89
N MET A 84 -26.05 -22.17 -1.85
CA MET A 84 -25.72 -22.24 -3.29
C MET A 84 -25.14 -20.92 -3.84
N VAL A 85 -25.30 -19.82 -3.12
CA VAL A 85 -24.80 -18.50 -3.54
C VAL A 85 -24.06 -17.84 -2.38
N MET A 86 -22.85 -17.40 -2.67
CA MET A 86 -22.04 -16.65 -1.70
C MET A 86 -21.80 -15.24 -2.24
N PHE A 87 -22.06 -14.24 -1.41
CA PHE A 87 -21.81 -12.83 -1.69
C PHE A 87 -20.57 -12.37 -0.95
N ILE A 88 -19.67 -11.69 -1.66
CA ILE A 88 -18.49 -11.07 -1.08
C ILE A 88 -18.48 -9.59 -1.47
N ASP A 89 -18.36 -8.73 -0.47
CA ASP A 89 -18.07 -7.32 -0.66
C ASP A 89 -16.56 -7.16 -0.87
N LEU A 90 -16.14 -6.95 -2.11
CA LEU A 90 -14.74 -6.75 -2.48
C LEU A 90 -14.42 -5.27 -2.45
N ARG A 91 -13.39 -4.89 -1.68
CA ARG A 91 -13.01 -3.51 -1.43
C ARG A 91 -11.64 -3.20 -1.98
N ASP A 92 -11.50 -2.02 -2.57
CA ASP A 92 -10.22 -1.36 -2.81
C ASP A 92 -10.22 0.08 -2.28
N ARG A 93 -9.25 0.90 -2.69
CA ARG A 93 -9.16 2.31 -2.31
C ARG A 93 -10.34 3.15 -2.81
N THR A 94 -10.96 2.78 -3.91
CA THR A 94 -12.00 3.59 -4.57
C THR A 94 -13.41 3.29 -4.06
N GLY A 95 -13.62 2.09 -3.51
CA GLY A 95 -14.93 1.68 -3.01
C GLY A 95 -15.09 0.19 -2.89
N ILE A 96 -16.34 -0.25 -2.97
CA ILE A 96 -16.77 -1.63 -2.76
C ILE A 96 -17.61 -2.07 -3.95
N THR A 97 -17.37 -3.29 -4.42
CA THR A 97 -18.27 -3.99 -5.37
C THR A 97 -18.66 -5.34 -4.79
N GLN A 98 -19.93 -5.68 -4.88
CA GLN A 98 -20.39 -7.03 -4.55
C GLN A 98 -19.98 -7.99 -5.67
N VAL A 99 -19.32 -9.09 -5.30
CA VAL A 99 -19.02 -10.20 -6.21
C VAL A 99 -19.80 -11.43 -5.75
N VAL A 100 -20.33 -12.20 -6.71
CA VAL A 100 -21.29 -13.28 -6.50
C VAL A 100 -20.67 -14.58 -6.97
N PHE A 101 -20.56 -15.54 -6.05
CA PHE A 101 -20.14 -16.91 -6.32
C PHE A 101 -21.39 -17.79 -6.33
N ASN A 102 -21.75 -18.28 -7.50
CA ASN A 102 -22.94 -19.11 -7.69
C ASN A 102 -22.54 -20.54 -8.05
N ALA A 103 -22.94 -21.52 -7.23
CA ALA A 103 -22.60 -22.93 -7.43
C ALA A 103 -23.21 -23.53 -8.69
N GLU A 104 -24.38 -23.07 -9.12
CA GLU A 104 -25.03 -23.52 -10.35
C GLU A 104 -24.27 -23.06 -11.61
N ARG A 105 -23.68 -21.84 -11.53
CA ARG A 105 -22.88 -21.29 -12.62
C ARG A 105 -21.47 -21.91 -12.69
N ASN A 106 -20.81 -22.02 -11.52
CA ASN A 106 -19.46 -22.58 -11.41
C ASN A 106 -19.23 -23.17 -10.01
N ALA A 107 -19.48 -24.46 -9.86
CA ALA A 107 -19.34 -25.16 -8.58
C ALA A 107 -17.90 -25.12 -8.04
N ALA A 108 -16.89 -25.21 -8.90
CA ALA A 108 -15.48 -25.22 -8.47
C ALA A 108 -15.06 -23.85 -7.91
N VAL A 109 -15.46 -22.75 -8.55
CA VAL A 109 -15.17 -21.39 -8.07
C VAL A 109 -15.94 -21.08 -6.79
N HIS A 110 -17.20 -21.52 -6.68
CA HIS A 110 -17.98 -21.42 -5.45
C HIS A 110 -17.32 -22.18 -4.30
N GLN A 111 -16.89 -23.42 -4.53
CA GLN A 111 -16.17 -24.23 -3.55
C GLN A 111 -14.87 -23.55 -3.08
N GLY A 112 -14.10 -22.99 -4.03
CA GLY A 112 -12.87 -22.24 -3.75
C GLY A 112 -13.09 -20.99 -2.91
N ALA A 113 -14.29 -20.39 -2.95
CA ALA A 113 -14.59 -19.18 -2.17
C ALA A 113 -14.81 -19.47 -0.67
N HIS A 114 -15.02 -20.72 -0.25
CA HIS A 114 -15.23 -21.07 1.16
C HIS A 114 -14.02 -20.80 2.07
N VAL A 115 -12.80 -20.81 1.51
CA VAL A 115 -11.57 -20.49 2.28
C VAL A 115 -11.33 -19.01 2.45
N LEU A 116 -12.07 -18.16 1.73
CA LEU A 116 -11.90 -16.71 1.79
C LEU A 116 -12.35 -16.15 3.15
N ARG A 117 -11.47 -15.39 3.78
CA ARG A 117 -11.70 -14.72 5.06
C ARG A 117 -11.65 -13.21 4.87
N SER A 118 -12.16 -12.48 5.87
CA SER A 118 -12.03 -11.03 5.91
C SER A 118 -10.57 -10.61 5.74
N GLU A 119 -10.34 -9.59 4.90
CA GLU A 119 -9.04 -9.03 4.54
C GLU A 119 -8.14 -9.96 3.71
N SER A 120 -8.60 -11.15 3.26
CA SER A 120 -7.90 -11.89 2.20
C SER A 120 -7.82 -11.04 0.94
N VAL A 121 -6.69 -11.12 0.25
CA VAL A 121 -6.45 -10.40 -1.02
C VAL A 121 -6.75 -11.34 -2.17
N VAL A 122 -7.63 -10.92 -3.06
CA VAL A 122 -8.06 -11.75 -4.18
C VAL A 122 -8.05 -10.98 -5.49
N SER A 123 -7.82 -11.71 -6.58
CA SER A 123 -8.11 -11.30 -7.95
C SER A 123 -9.34 -12.06 -8.43
N VAL A 124 -10.36 -11.33 -8.84
CA VAL A 124 -11.64 -11.89 -9.30
C VAL A 124 -11.84 -11.54 -10.76
N THR A 125 -12.10 -12.54 -11.60
CA THR A 125 -12.54 -12.34 -12.98
C THR A 125 -14.01 -12.73 -13.08
N GLY A 126 -14.84 -11.88 -13.67
CA GLY A 126 -16.26 -12.17 -13.79
C GLY A 126 -17.01 -11.17 -14.63
N GLN A 127 -18.27 -11.45 -14.87
CA GLN A 127 -19.16 -10.64 -15.67
C GLN A 127 -19.98 -9.68 -14.82
N VAL A 128 -20.03 -8.42 -15.21
CA VAL A 128 -20.87 -7.39 -14.55
C VAL A 128 -22.32 -7.62 -14.95
N MET A 129 -23.19 -7.74 -13.94
CA MET A 129 -24.63 -7.90 -14.10
C MET A 129 -25.37 -6.79 -13.38
N ALA A 130 -26.55 -6.40 -13.89
CA ALA A 130 -27.45 -5.50 -13.16
C ALA A 130 -28.09 -6.26 -11.99
N ARG A 131 -28.17 -5.63 -10.82
CA ARG A 131 -28.92 -6.20 -9.70
C ARG A 131 -30.42 -6.07 -9.95
N PRO A 132 -31.22 -7.09 -9.52
CA PRO A 132 -32.65 -6.95 -9.44
C PRO A 132 -33.04 -5.72 -8.61
N ASP A 133 -34.15 -5.06 -8.94
CA ASP A 133 -34.58 -3.82 -8.27
C ASP A 133 -34.69 -3.95 -6.75
N GLU A 134 -35.13 -5.10 -6.27
CA GLU A 134 -35.27 -5.44 -4.85
C GLU A 134 -33.92 -5.59 -4.11
N SER A 135 -32.86 -5.87 -4.85
CA SER A 135 -31.50 -6.12 -4.32
C SER A 135 -30.56 -4.94 -4.49
N LYS A 136 -31.02 -3.83 -5.08
CA LYS A 136 -30.20 -2.62 -5.24
C LYS A 136 -29.86 -2.01 -3.88
N ASN A 137 -28.60 -1.62 -3.72
CA ASN A 137 -28.13 -0.98 -2.50
C ASN A 137 -27.85 0.52 -2.75
N PRO A 138 -28.73 1.43 -2.32
CA PRO A 138 -28.56 2.86 -2.56
C PRO A 138 -27.40 3.49 -1.77
N HIS A 139 -26.85 2.78 -0.79
CA HIS A 139 -25.72 3.26 0.03
C HIS A 139 -24.35 3.00 -0.60
N LEU A 140 -24.31 2.22 -1.69
CA LEU A 140 -23.08 1.95 -2.44
C LEU A 140 -23.14 2.62 -3.81
N PRO A 141 -22.10 3.33 -4.26
CA PRO A 141 -22.02 3.86 -5.63
C PRO A 141 -22.18 2.79 -6.72
N THR A 142 -21.71 1.58 -6.43
CA THR A 142 -21.82 0.38 -7.30
C THR A 142 -23.05 -0.47 -7.01
N GLY A 143 -23.96 0.00 -6.17
CA GLY A 143 -25.09 -0.78 -5.63
C GLY A 143 -26.14 -1.22 -6.64
N GLU A 144 -26.08 -0.75 -7.88
CA GLU A 144 -26.95 -1.15 -8.98
C GLU A 144 -26.43 -2.33 -9.79
N VAL A 145 -25.16 -2.71 -9.57
CA VAL A 145 -24.50 -3.80 -10.29
C VAL A 145 -23.81 -4.77 -9.30
N GLU A 146 -23.52 -5.95 -9.80
CA GLU A 146 -22.73 -6.98 -9.12
C GLU A 146 -21.91 -7.75 -10.15
N VAL A 147 -20.87 -8.46 -9.70
CA VAL A 147 -20.01 -9.24 -10.60
C VAL A 147 -20.19 -10.72 -10.31
N PHE A 148 -20.71 -11.46 -11.29
CA PHE A 148 -20.75 -12.92 -11.23
C PHE A 148 -19.38 -13.49 -11.55
N VAL A 149 -18.83 -14.24 -10.60
CA VAL A 149 -17.44 -14.69 -10.64
C VAL A 149 -17.29 -15.93 -11.52
N ASP A 150 -16.40 -15.84 -12.49
CA ASP A 150 -16.01 -16.96 -13.37
C ASP A 150 -14.69 -17.58 -12.91
N ALA A 151 -13.79 -16.79 -12.30
CA ALA A 151 -12.53 -17.27 -11.75
C ALA A 151 -12.10 -16.40 -10.54
N VAL A 152 -11.45 -17.02 -9.57
CA VAL A 152 -10.86 -16.36 -8.42
C VAL A 152 -9.45 -16.88 -8.17
N GLU A 153 -8.53 -15.96 -7.90
CA GLU A 153 -7.16 -16.24 -7.49
C GLU A 153 -6.93 -15.63 -6.11
N ILE A 154 -6.43 -16.41 -5.16
CA ILE A 154 -6.06 -15.93 -3.83
C ILE A 154 -4.63 -15.40 -3.91
N LEU A 155 -4.49 -14.08 -3.90
CA LEU A 155 -3.19 -13.42 -3.94
C LEU A 155 -2.48 -13.48 -2.59
N ASN A 156 -3.26 -13.39 -1.50
CA ASN A 156 -2.73 -13.53 -0.15
C ASN A 156 -3.86 -13.87 0.84
N GLU A 157 -3.60 -14.82 1.70
CA GLU A 157 -4.49 -15.14 2.82
C GLU A 157 -4.32 -14.12 3.96
N SER A 158 -5.38 -13.91 4.73
CA SER A 158 -5.36 -13.05 5.90
C SER A 158 -5.63 -13.84 7.19
N LYS A 159 -4.89 -13.46 8.23
CA LYS A 159 -5.28 -13.80 9.62
C LYS A 159 -6.42 -12.88 10.04
N THR A 160 -7.20 -13.28 11.04
CA THR A 160 -8.25 -12.43 11.62
C THR A 160 -7.67 -11.09 12.04
N PRO A 161 -8.14 -9.96 11.48
CA PRO A 161 -7.64 -8.65 11.85
C PRO A 161 -8.03 -8.31 13.30
N PRO A 162 -7.24 -7.50 14.00
CA PRO A 162 -7.50 -7.11 15.40
C PRO A 162 -8.74 -6.22 15.56
N PHE A 163 -9.27 -5.67 14.49
CA PHE A 163 -10.50 -4.88 14.43
C PHE A 163 -11.08 -4.87 13.02
N VAL A 164 -12.37 -4.58 12.91
CA VAL A 164 -13.09 -4.46 11.64
C VAL A 164 -12.69 -3.16 10.94
N ILE A 165 -12.52 -3.21 9.60
CA ILE A 165 -12.14 -2.04 8.79
C ILE A 165 -13.39 -1.23 8.42
N GLU A 166 -14.00 -0.62 9.44
CA GLU A 166 -15.20 0.22 9.32
C GLU A 166 -15.01 1.52 10.12
N ASP A 167 -15.71 2.59 9.72
CA ASP A 167 -15.51 3.91 10.34
C ASP A 167 -16.08 4.01 11.76
N ASP A 168 -17.09 3.22 12.08
CA ASP A 168 -17.79 3.13 13.37
C ASP A 168 -17.23 2.06 14.31
N ALA A 169 -16.16 1.36 13.91
CA ALA A 169 -15.52 0.35 14.75
C ALA A 169 -15.00 0.99 16.06
N GLU A 170 -15.46 0.46 17.20
CA GLU A 170 -15.00 0.86 18.53
C GLU A 170 -13.60 0.30 18.82
N VAL A 171 -12.57 1.07 18.47
CA VAL A 171 -11.16 0.68 18.62
C VAL A 171 -10.38 1.80 19.29
N THR A 172 -9.62 1.43 20.33
CA THR A 172 -8.76 2.40 21.01
C THR A 172 -7.67 2.95 20.09
N GLU A 173 -7.24 4.18 20.34
CA GLU A 173 -6.20 4.82 19.54
C GLU A 173 -4.89 4.03 19.54
N SER A 174 -4.51 3.45 20.69
CA SER A 174 -3.29 2.65 20.81
C SER A 174 -3.30 1.43 19.86
N ILE A 175 -4.44 0.75 19.72
CA ILE A 175 -4.58 -0.38 18.79
C ILE A 175 -4.53 0.11 17.35
N ARG A 176 -5.20 1.23 17.02
CA ARG A 176 -5.15 1.83 15.68
C ARG A 176 -3.74 2.27 15.28
N LEU A 177 -2.97 2.82 16.22
CA LEU A 177 -1.58 3.21 15.98
C LEU A 177 -0.67 1.99 15.82
N LYS A 178 -0.87 0.95 16.63
CA LYS A 178 -0.11 -0.31 16.52
C LYS A 178 -0.33 -1.00 15.16
N TYR A 179 -1.56 -1.02 14.69
CA TYR A 179 -1.94 -1.62 13.40
C TYR A 179 -2.31 -0.54 12.37
N ARG A 180 -1.48 0.49 12.27
CA ARG A 180 -1.76 1.68 11.46
C ARG A 180 -2.07 1.37 10.02
N TYR A 181 -1.44 0.37 9.43
CA TYR A 181 -1.69 -0.08 8.06
C TYR A 181 -3.13 -0.61 7.85
N LEU A 182 -3.78 -1.18 8.87
CA LEU A 182 -5.18 -1.55 8.82
C LEU A 182 -6.08 -0.33 9.03
N ASP A 183 -5.77 0.52 10.01
CA ASP A 183 -6.52 1.75 10.26
C ASP A 183 -6.58 2.65 9.00
N LEU A 184 -5.48 2.72 8.24
CA LEU A 184 -5.42 3.47 6.98
C LEU A 184 -6.30 2.89 5.86
N ARG A 185 -6.81 1.66 5.97
CA ARG A 185 -7.78 1.09 5.03
C ARG A 185 -9.21 1.57 5.29
N ARG A 186 -9.49 2.16 6.45
CA ARG A 186 -10.83 2.68 6.80
C ARG A 186 -11.22 3.82 5.84
N PRO A 187 -12.49 3.88 5.39
CA PRO A 187 -12.95 4.88 4.44
C PRO A 187 -12.65 6.31 4.90
N LYS A 188 -12.87 6.63 6.17
CA LYS A 188 -12.54 7.96 6.76
C LYS A 188 -11.06 8.30 6.59
N MET A 189 -10.17 7.36 6.85
CA MET A 189 -8.73 7.58 6.74
C MET A 189 -8.29 7.76 5.28
N GLN A 190 -8.88 6.99 4.36
CA GLN A 190 -8.65 7.15 2.92
C GLN A 190 -9.09 8.53 2.45
N ARG A 191 -10.29 8.99 2.87
CA ARG A 191 -10.79 10.34 2.56
C ARG A 191 -9.86 11.43 3.10
N LEU A 192 -9.36 11.29 4.33
CA LEU A 192 -8.45 12.28 4.94
C LEU A 192 -7.12 12.36 4.19
N LEU A 193 -6.56 11.22 3.76
CA LEU A 193 -5.33 11.21 2.96
C LEU A 193 -5.55 11.87 1.59
N SER A 194 -6.67 11.56 0.92
CA SER A 194 -7.03 12.18 -0.35
C SER A 194 -7.23 13.69 -0.21
N LEU A 195 -8.00 14.11 0.79
CA LEU A 195 -8.23 15.53 1.07
C LEU A 195 -6.92 16.29 1.33
N ARG A 196 -6.01 15.70 2.12
CA ARG A 196 -4.69 16.29 2.34
C ARG A 196 -3.92 16.45 1.03
N HIS A 197 -3.95 15.44 0.16
CA HIS A 197 -3.34 15.50 -1.16
C HIS A 197 -3.92 16.66 -1.99
N ASP A 198 -5.26 16.74 -2.07
CA ASP A 198 -5.96 17.75 -2.86
C ASP A 198 -5.64 19.18 -2.37
N ILE A 199 -5.61 19.39 -1.04
CA ILE A 199 -5.21 20.67 -0.45
C ILE A 199 -3.77 21.04 -0.87
N MET A 200 -2.82 20.09 -0.77
CA MET A 200 -1.45 20.35 -1.17
C MET A 200 -1.33 20.68 -2.66
N GLN A 201 -2.08 19.98 -3.52
CA GLN A 201 -2.11 20.27 -4.97
C GLN A 201 -2.73 21.64 -5.26
N ALA A 202 -3.80 22.01 -4.56
CA ALA A 202 -4.44 23.32 -4.72
C ALA A 202 -3.48 24.47 -4.33
N VAL A 203 -2.77 24.33 -3.20
CA VAL A 203 -1.76 25.32 -2.76
C VAL A 203 -0.63 25.44 -3.79
N ARG A 204 -0.06 24.32 -4.24
CA ARG A 204 0.99 24.32 -5.27
C ARG A 204 0.50 24.92 -6.59
N GLY A 205 -0.70 24.54 -7.01
CA GLY A 205 -1.29 25.08 -8.24
C GLY A 205 -1.47 26.61 -8.18
N PHE A 206 -1.97 27.13 -7.06
CA PHE A 206 -2.13 28.56 -6.84
C PHE A 206 -0.78 29.29 -6.88
N LEU A 207 0.20 28.82 -6.10
CA LEU A 207 1.52 29.45 -6.04
C LEU A 207 2.26 29.38 -7.38
N ASN A 208 2.14 28.26 -8.11
CA ASN A 208 2.69 28.12 -9.45
C ASN A 208 2.07 29.13 -10.44
N ALA A 209 0.77 29.35 -10.38
CA ALA A 209 0.09 30.36 -11.21
C ALA A 209 0.60 31.78 -10.90
N GLU A 210 0.93 32.05 -9.64
CA GLU A 210 1.56 33.31 -9.20
C GLU A 210 3.07 33.34 -9.43
N ARG A 211 3.63 32.35 -10.13
CA ARG A 211 5.07 32.22 -10.47
C ARG A 211 6.01 32.08 -9.27
N PHE A 212 5.52 31.49 -8.16
CA PHE A 212 6.40 31.09 -7.06
C PHE A 212 7.17 29.83 -7.42
N LEU A 213 8.42 29.78 -7.02
CA LEU A 213 9.30 28.61 -7.15
C LEU A 213 9.27 27.81 -5.85
N GLU A 214 8.82 26.54 -5.93
CA GLU A 214 8.93 25.62 -4.78
C GLU A 214 10.38 25.15 -4.63
N VAL A 215 11.01 25.43 -3.49
CA VAL A 215 12.39 25.06 -3.20
C VAL A 215 12.44 24.18 -1.97
N GLU A 216 13.03 22.99 -2.10
CA GLU A 216 13.33 22.12 -0.97
C GLU A 216 14.62 22.59 -0.28
N THR A 217 14.55 22.82 1.03
CA THR A 217 15.70 23.19 1.85
C THR A 217 16.17 22.00 2.71
N PRO A 218 17.46 21.95 3.09
CA PRO A 218 17.95 20.90 3.99
C PRO A 218 17.17 20.84 5.30
N ILE A 219 16.78 19.62 5.72
CA ILE A 219 16.10 19.39 7.01
C ILE A 219 17.09 19.38 8.17
N LEU A 220 18.31 18.88 7.95
CA LEU A 220 19.40 18.89 8.91
C LEU A 220 20.37 20.03 8.58
N THR A 221 20.55 20.93 9.53
CA THR A 221 21.41 22.12 9.35
C THR A 221 22.35 22.29 10.54
N LYS A 222 23.20 23.28 10.46
CA LYS A 222 23.96 23.78 11.60
C LYS A 222 23.02 24.59 12.51
N SER A 223 23.24 24.58 13.82
CA SER A 223 22.54 25.43 14.77
C SER A 223 22.56 26.90 14.35
N THR A 224 21.39 27.50 14.37
CA THR A 224 21.21 28.93 14.07
C THR A 224 20.67 29.63 15.33
N PRO A 225 21.04 30.90 15.60
CA PRO A 225 20.60 31.62 16.80
C PRO A 225 19.12 32.06 16.72
N GLU A 226 18.33 31.50 15.82
CA GLU A 226 16.98 31.92 15.54
C GLU A 226 15.96 31.06 16.34
N GLY A 227 15.31 31.67 17.31
CA GLY A 227 14.09 31.13 17.92
C GLY A 227 14.31 30.31 19.18
N ALA A 228 13.36 29.40 19.47
CA ALA A 228 13.38 28.51 20.60
C ALA A 228 14.37 27.35 20.41
N ARG A 229 14.52 26.54 21.45
CA ARG A 229 15.45 25.38 21.42
C ARG A 229 15.09 24.42 20.29
N ASP A 230 16.06 24.14 19.43
CA ASP A 230 15.95 23.17 18.34
C ASP A 230 16.30 21.75 18.82
N TYR A 231 15.84 20.74 18.07
CA TYR A 231 16.21 19.35 18.36
C TYR A 231 17.59 19.06 17.79
N LEU A 232 18.51 18.63 18.65
CA LEU A 232 19.85 18.24 18.27
C LEU A 232 19.88 16.79 17.77
N VAL A 233 20.57 16.58 16.64
CA VAL A 233 20.79 15.26 16.04
C VAL A 233 22.29 14.96 16.03
N PRO A 234 22.78 13.95 16.79
CA PRO A 234 24.19 13.61 16.80
C PRO A 234 24.69 13.19 15.43
N SER A 235 25.87 13.70 15.02
CA SER A 235 26.51 13.28 13.78
C SER A 235 27.19 11.91 13.96
N ARG A 236 26.89 10.96 13.08
CA ARG A 236 27.58 9.67 13.04
C ARG A 236 28.96 9.77 12.36
N VAL A 237 29.12 10.74 11.46
CA VAL A 237 30.33 10.92 10.65
C VAL A 237 31.36 11.74 11.39
N ASN A 238 30.92 12.74 12.17
CA ASN A 238 31.81 13.65 12.90
C ASN A 238 31.53 13.54 14.41
N PRO A 239 32.30 12.71 15.15
CA PRO A 239 32.11 12.54 16.59
C PRO A 239 32.18 13.87 17.36
N GLY A 240 31.25 14.09 18.28
CA GLY A 240 31.17 15.31 19.08
C GLY A 240 30.51 16.49 18.38
N GLN A 241 30.09 16.34 17.12
CA GLN A 241 29.34 17.35 16.40
C GLN A 241 27.84 16.97 16.28
N PHE A 242 27.02 17.99 16.09
CA PHE A 242 25.57 17.85 16.00
C PHE A 242 25.04 18.62 14.82
N TYR A 243 24.01 18.05 14.19
CA TYR A 243 23.04 18.77 13.36
C TYR A 243 21.88 19.20 14.24
N GLU A 244 21.04 20.07 13.72
CA GLU A 244 19.75 20.37 14.31
C GLU A 244 18.62 20.36 13.29
N LEU A 245 17.40 20.22 13.79
CA LEU A 245 16.15 20.38 13.04
C LEU A 245 15.69 21.83 13.25
N PRO A 246 15.92 22.75 12.30
CA PRO A 246 15.59 24.15 12.46
C PRO A 246 14.06 24.33 12.46
N GLN A 247 13.60 25.33 13.21
CA GLN A 247 12.19 25.71 13.24
C GLN A 247 11.76 26.43 11.97
N SER A 248 12.69 27.11 11.29
CA SER A 248 12.42 27.88 10.08
C SER A 248 13.59 27.75 9.09
N PRO A 249 13.31 27.69 7.80
CA PRO A 249 14.33 27.75 6.75
C PRO A 249 14.82 29.19 6.48
N GLN A 250 14.82 30.08 7.46
CA GLN A 250 15.05 31.52 7.29
C GLN A 250 16.39 31.83 6.61
N LEU A 251 17.47 31.14 7.00
CA LEU A 251 18.79 31.33 6.39
C LEU A 251 18.75 31.01 4.87
N PHE A 252 18.09 29.92 4.50
CA PHE A 252 17.96 29.53 3.09
C PHE A 252 17.10 30.51 2.31
N LYS A 253 16.04 31.06 2.92
CA LYS A 253 15.22 32.11 2.31
C LYS A 253 16.04 33.35 2.00
N GLN A 254 16.91 33.76 2.93
CA GLN A 254 17.83 34.90 2.71
C GLN A 254 18.81 34.62 1.56
N VAL A 255 19.36 33.40 1.49
CA VAL A 255 20.26 33.00 0.41
C VAL A 255 19.53 33.04 -0.94
N LEU A 256 18.29 32.55 -1.02
CA LEU A 256 17.48 32.61 -2.25
C LEU A 256 17.24 34.05 -2.70
N MET A 257 16.90 34.97 -1.77
CA MET A 257 16.72 36.39 -2.09
C MET A 257 18.01 37.03 -2.62
N VAL A 258 19.13 36.79 -1.96
CA VAL A 258 20.44 37.31 -2.41
C VAL A 258 20.85 36.73 -3.76
N SER A 259 20.42 35.49 -4.06
CA SER A 259 20.64 34.82 -5.33
C SER A 259 19.73 35.31 -6.47
N GLY A 260 18.81 36.25 -6.20
CA GLY A 260 17.91 36.82 -7.19
C GLY A 260 16.60 36.07 -7.41
N VAL A 261 16.23 35.13 -6.51
CA VAL A 261 14.92 34.49 -6.54
C VAL A 261 13.93 35.38 -5.77
N ASP A 262 12.99 35.96 -6.49
CA ASP A 262 12.07 36.98 -5.97
C ASP A 262 10.73 36.38 -5.45
N ARG A 263 10.40 35.16 -5.88
CA ARG A 263 9.18 34.44 -5.46
C ARG A 263 9.48 32.96 -5.15
N TYR A 264 9.44 32.59 -3.86
CA TYR A 264 9.73 31.23 -3.39
C TYR A 264 8.94 30.87 -2.15
#